data_2d00959e93fadb37eabc1a187de1f5a7
#
_entry.id   2d00959e93fadb37eabc1a187de1f5a7
#
_cell.length_a   1.000
_cell.length_b   1.000
_cell.length_c   1.000
_cell.angle_alpha   90.00
_cell.angle_beta   90.00
_cell.angle_gamma   90.00
#
_symmetry.space_group_name_H-M   'P 1'
#
loop_
_entity.id
_entity.type
_entity.pdbx_description
1 polymer ?
#
loop_
_entity_poly.entity_id
_entity_poly.type
_entity_poly.pdbx_seq_one_letter_code
_entity_poly.pdbx_strand_id
1 'polypeptide(L)'
;IGAGNIWRGRQGPAANMDAVTADQMGMLGTVINCLCMADALRQAGVDAVVMSAVDMNRFCEPFNAMTARRYLSEGRVVLFAAGSGNPFFSTDTAVALRAIEMQVDAILMAKNIDGVYTADPHKDPNATLIKDITYQEALQKGLKVMDAAAFALCAENRVPMVRVFGLDVPENLISVLEGSDMGTFVHP
;
A
#
# COMPACT_ATOMS: atom_id res chain seq x y z
N ILE A 1 4.37 -0.62 3.78
CA ILE A 1 4.57 0.80 4.17
C ILE A 1 5.40 1.49 3.11
N GLY A 2 5.01 2.71 2.68
CA GLY A 2 5.76 3.52 1.73
C GLY A 2 6.88 4.33 2.40
N ALA A 3 7.68 5.03 1.57
CA ALA A 3 8.82 5.84 2.03
C ALA A 3 8.73 7.31 1.59
N GLY A 4 7.58 7.74 1.11
CA GLY A 4 7.43 9.09 0.53
C GLY A 4 7.70 10.27 1.48
N ASN A 5 7.77 10.02 2.79
CA ASN A 5 8.19 10.95 3.83
C ASN A 5 9.72 11.10 3.94
N ILE A 6 10.48 10.10 3.46
CA ILE A 6 11.95 10.06 3.50
C ILE A 6 12.51 10.32 2.09
N TRP A 7 12.07 9.53 1.10
CA TRP A 7 12.54 9.58 -0.26
C TRP A 7 11.48 9.09 -1.26
N ARG A 8 11.46 9.70 -2.44
CA ARG A 8 10.63 9.26 -3.57
C ARG A 8 11.51 9.01 -4.78
N GLY A 9 11.58 7.77 -5.27
CA GLY A 9 12.43 7.36 -6.40
C GLY A 9 12.28 8.25 -7.64
N ARG A 10 11.05 8.70 -7.96
CA ARG A 10 10.79 9.64 -9.07
C ARG A 10 11.47 11.01 -8.93
N GLN A 11 12.05 11.37 -7.79
CA GLN A 11 12.84 12.59 -7.61
C GLN A 11 14.30 12.40 -8.05
N GLY A 12 14.77 11.15 -8.18
CA GLY A 12 16.14 10.83 -8.58
C GLY A 12 16.55 11.39 -9.94
N PRO A 13 15.75 11.25 -11.02
CA PRO A 13 16.09 11.81 -12.33
C PRO A 13 16.25 13.33 -12.32
N ALA A 14 15.46 14.06 -11.54
CA ALA A 14 15.60 15.51 -11.39
C ALA A 14 16.90 15.91 -10.68
N ALA A 15 17.51 15.00 -9.93
CA ALA A 15 18.81 15.18 -9.25
C ALA A 15 19.97 14.52 -10.04
N ASN A 16 19.80 14.18 -11.32
CA ASN A 16 20.74 13.42 -12.15
C ASN A 16 21.19 12.09 -11.54
N MET A 17 20.34 11.48 -10.76
CA MET A 17 20.60 10.18 -10.12
C MET A 17 20.09 9.06 -11.04
N ASP A 18 20.81 7.93 -11.05
CA ASP A 18 20.34 6.72 -11.69
C ASP A 18 19.00 6.25 -11.10
N ALA A 19 18.07 5.87 -11.96
CA ALA A 19 16.71 5.51 -11.54
C ALA A 19 16.68 4.27 -10.63
N VAL A 20 17.52 3.28 -10.91
CA VAL A 20 17.65 2.06 -10.08
C VAL A 20 18.13 2.43 -8.68
N THR A 21 19.16 3.27 -8.60
CA THR A 21 19.70 3.77 -7.31
C THR A 21 18.65 4.56 -6.54
N ALA A 22 17.89 5.43 -7.22
CA ALA A 22 16.83 6.21 -6.60
C ALA A 22 15.72 5.32 -6.01
N ASP A 23 15.33 4.27 -6.73
CA ASP A 23 14.33 3.32 -6.25
C ASP A 23 14.88 2.45 -5.08
N GLN A 24 16.14 2.04 -5.14
CA GLN A 24 16.79 1.33 -4.04
C GLN A 24 16.82 2.18 -2.76
N MET A 25 17.09 3.48 -2.86
CA MET A 25 16.97 4.42 -1.72
C MET A 25 15.54 4.45 -1.17
N GLY A 26 14.53 4.45 -2.05
CA GLY A 26 13.12 4.34 -1.66
C GLY A 26 12.82 3.04 -0.91
N MET A 27 13.35 1.90 -1.38
CA MET A 27 13.20 0.62 -0.69
C MET A 27 13.79 0.67 0.73
N LEU A 28 15.00 1.20 0.89
CA LEU A 28 15.62 1.40 2.22
C LEU A 28 14.80 2.32 3.11
N GLY A 29 14.22 3.38 2.56
CA GLY A 29 13.31 4.25 3.29
C GLY A 29 12.08 3.53 3.82
N THR A 30 11.54 2.55 3.09
CA THR A 30 10.43 1.71 3.59
C THR A 30 10.85 0.86 4.78
N VAL A 31 12.10 0.36 4.78
CA VAL A 31 12.66 -0.42 5.90
C VAL A 31 12.71 0.42 7.17
N ILE A 32 13.20 1.67 7.07
CA ILE A 32 13.22 2.60 8.21
C ILE A 32 11.82 2.78 8.79
N ASN A 33 10.82 3.04 7.93
CA ASN A 33 9.44 3.21 8.37
C ASN A 33 8.86 1.92 8.99
N CYS A 34 9.17 0.74 8.42
CA CYS A 34 8.69 -0.54 8.97
C CYS A 34 9.30 -0.82 10.34
N LEU A 35 10.60 -0.55 10.55
CA LEU A 35 11.25 -0.73 11.85
C LEU A 35 10.65 0.20 12.90
N CYS A 36 10.44 1.47 12.57
CA CYS A 36 9.79 2.44 13.45
C CYS A 36 8.37 1.99 13.83
N MET A 37 7.57 1.57 12.86
CA MET A 37 6.20 1.11 13.11
C MET A 37 6.18 -0.17 13.94
N ALA A 38 7.07 -1.12 13.67
CA ALA A 38 7.17 -2.35 14.45
C ALA A 38 7.52 -2.09 15.91
N ASP A 39 8.42 -1.15 16.16
CA ASP A 39 8.78 -0.73 17.52
C ASP A 39 7.59 -0.11 18.24
N ALA A 40 6.89 0.82 17.61
CA ALA A 40 5.69 1.45 18.17
C ALA A 40 4.58 0.43 18.48
N LEU A 41 4.33 -0.54 17.59
CA LEU A 41 3.35 -1.61 17.81
C LEU A 41 3.74 -2.48 19.01
N ARG A 42 5.01 -2.88 19.11
CA ARG A 42 5.50 -3.69 20.24
C ARG A 42 5.41 -2.94 21.58
N GLN A 43 5.71 -1.65 21.60
CA GLN A 43 5.51 -0.80 22.78
C GLN A 43 4.04 -0.72 23.19
N ALA A 44 3.11 -0.81 22.24
CA ALA A 44 1.68 -0.88 22.46
C ALA A 44 1.17 -2.31 22.82
N GLY A 45 2.07 -3.29 22.97
CA GLY A 45 1.73 -4.68 23.31
C GLY A 45 1.27 -5.53 22.11
N VAL A 46 1.46 -5.06 20.89
CA VAL A 46 1.10 -5.80 19.66
C VAL A 46 2.32 -6.55 19.14
N ASP A 47 2.21 -7.87 18.95
CA ASP A 47 3.29 -8.65 18.34
C ASP A 47 3.41 -8.31 16.85
N ALA A 48 4.55 -7.75 16.48
CA ALA A 48 4.82 -7.27 15.12
C ALA A 48 6.16 -7.78 14.61
N VAL A 49 6.19 -8.21 13.34
CA VAL A 49 7.40 -8.66 12.65
C VAL A 49 7.61 -7.88 11.36
N VAL A 50 8.87 -7.57 11.04
CA VAL A 50 9.25 -6.93 9.78
C VAL A 50 9.85 -7.98 8.86
N MET A 51 9.28 -8.12 7.66
CA MET A 51 9.80 -9.00 6.61
C MET A 51 10.20 -8.17 5.39
N SER A 52 11.43 -8.36 4.91
CA SER A 52 11.99 -7.59 3.80
C SER A 52 12.03 -8.41 2.51
N ALA A 53 11.64 -7.77 1.40
CA ALA A 53 11.78 -8.33 0.05
C ALA A 53 13.24 -8.35 -0.45
N VAL A 54 14.15 -7.66 0.25
CA VAL A 54 15.60 -7.64 -0.01
C VAL A 54 16.32 -8.21 1.20
N ASP A 55 17.35 -9.01 0.97
CA ASP A 55 18.11 -9.64 2.05
C ASP A 55 18.81 -8.62 2.95
N MET A 56 18.40 -8.59 4.21
CA MET A 56 18.98 -7.75 5.27
C MET A 56 18.77 -8.38 6.65
N ASN A 57 19.19 -9.61 6.79
CA ASN A 57 18.90 -10.53 7.91
C ASN A 57 19.27 -10.00 9.31
N ARG A 58 20.10 -8.95 9.40
CA ARG A 58 20.42 -8.31 10.70
C ARG A 58 19.32 -7.37 11.20
N PHE A 59 18.42 -6.92 10.31
CA PHE A 59 17.38 -5.93 10.63
C PHE A 59 15.97 -6.48 10.47
N CYS A 60 15.75 -7.31 9.46
CA CYS A 60 14.45 -7.84 9.08
C CYS A 60 14.56 -9.32 8.75
N GLU A 61 13.47 -10.05 8.91
CA GLU A 61 13.39 -11.41 8.37
C GLU A 61 13.27 -11.36 6.84
N PRO A 62 13.85 -12.31 6.09
CA PRO A 62 13.62 -12.40 4.66
C PRO A 62 12.17 -12.75 4.40
N PHE A 63 11.56 -12.08 3.39
CA PHE A 63 10.19 -12.36 3.02
C PHE A 63 10.02 -13.79 2.52
N ASN A 64 9.07 -14.49 3.09
CA ASN A 64 8.59 -15.78 2.63
C ASN A 64 7.07 -15.85 2.87
N ALA A 65 6.30 -16.13 1.81
CA ALA A 65 4.84 -16.11 1.86
C ALA A 65 4.26 -17.11 2.87
N MET A 66 4.83 -18.31 2.98
CA MET A 66 4.36 -19.34 3.91
C MET A 66 4.60 -18.92 5.37
N THR A 67 5.77 -18.35 5.64
CA THR A 67 6.12 -17.84 6.98
C THR A 67 5.24 -16.64 7.34
N ALA A 68 5.01 -15.71 6.41
CA ALA A 68 4.14 -14.57 6.63
C ALA A 68 2.69 -14.98 6.94
N ARG A 69 2.13 -15.94 6.18
CA ARG A 69 0.78 -16.49 6.44
C ARG A 69 0.70 -17.16 7.82
N ARG A 70 1.74 -17.88 8.22
CA ARG A 70 1.81 -18.48 9.56
C ARG A 70 1.77 -17.39 10.63
N TYR A 71 2.56 -16.33 10.52
CA TYR A 71 2.55 -15.22 11.48
C TYR A 71 1.17 -14.54 11.56
N LEU A 72 0.53 -14.33 10.42
CA LEU A 72 -0.84 -13.78 10.39
C LEU A 72 -1.83 -14.72 11.10
N SER A 73 -1.74 -16.05 10.90
CA SER A 73 -2.60 -17.02 11.57
C SER A 73 -2.35 -17.11 13.09
N GLU A 74 -1.16 -16.72 13.54
CA GLU A 74 -0.80 -16.58 14.96
C GLU A 74 -1.29 -15.24 15.56
N GLY A 75 -1.97 -14.39 14.78
CA GLY A 75 -2.47 -13.08 15.23
C GLY A 75 -1.41 -11.98 15.27
N ARG A 76 -0.27 -12.19 14.61
CA ARG A 76 0.81 -11.19 14.53
C ARG A 76 0.55 -10.17 13.43
N VAL A 77 1.04 -8.96 13.62
CA VAL A 77 1.11 -7.95 12.57
C VAL A 77 2.38 -8.15 11.75
N VAL A 78 2.24 -8.31 10.44
CA VAL A 78 3.38 -8.46 9.51
C VAL A 78 3.57 -7.18 8.72
N LEU A 79 4.75 -6.56 8.84
CA LEU A 79 5.13 -5.33 8.15
C LEU A 79 6.05 -5.71 6.98
N PHE A 80 5.60 -5.46 5.75
CA PHE A 80 6.39 -5.75 4.55
C PHE A 80 7.24 -4.55 4.17
N ALA A 81 8.55 -4.73 4.16
CA ALA A 81 9.58 -3.75 3.85
C ALA A 81 10.22 -4.00 2.49
N ALA A 82 10.91 -2.99 1.94
CA ALA A 82 11.59 -3.00 0.66
C ALA A 82 10.66 -3.20 -0.56
N GLY A 83 9.36 -2.91 -0.42
CA GLY A 83 8.41 -2.95 -1.51
C GLY A 83 8.29 -4.33 -2.17
N SER A 84 8.42 -4.39 -3.50
CA SER A 84 8.50 -5.63 -4.27
C SER A 84 9.90 -6.28 -4.25
N GLY A 85 10.92 -5.56 -3.80
CA GLY A 85 12.34 -5.94 -3.94
C GLY A 85 12.94 -5.59 -5.30
N ASN A 86 12.15 -5.00 -6.21
CA ASN A 86 12.59 -4.66 -7.56
C ASN A 86 12.41 -3.17 -7.84
N PRO A 87 13.38 -2.52 -8.54
CA PRO A 87 13.20 -1.17 -9.06
C PRO A 87 12.01 -1.09 -10.03
N PHE A 88 11.56 0.13 -10.31
CA PHE A 88 10.47 0.47 -11.23
C PHE A 88 9.06 0.05 -10.79
N PHE A 89 8.91 -0.57 -9.62
CA PHE A 89 7.61 -0.89 -9.04
C PHE A 89 7.30 0.03 -7.86
N SER A 90 6.07 0.51 -7.83
CA SER A 90 5.59 1.37 -6.74
C SER A 90 5.24 0.56 -5.47
N THR A 91 5.01 1.28 -4.38
CA THR A 91 4.46 0.67 -3.16
C THR A 91 3.04 0.13 -3.41
N ASP A 92 2.24 0.74 -4.28
CA ASP A 92 0.90 0.25 -4.63
C ASP A 92 0.99 -1.15 -5.28
N THR A 93 1.95 -1.35 -6.21
CA THR A 93 2.22 -2.68 -6.81
C THR A 93 2.67 -3.69 -5.76
N ALA A 94 3.52 -3.28 -4.83
CA ALA A 94 3.95 -4.15 -3.73
C ALA A 94 2.78 -4.55 -2.82
N VAL A 95 1.86 -3.63 -2.53
CA VAL A 95 0.63 -3.92 -1.75
C VAL A 95 -0.22 -4.95 -2.47
N ALA A 96 -0.50 -4.75 -3.77
CA ALA A 96 -1.30 -5.70 -4.55
C ALA A 96 -0.67 -7.10 -4.56
N LEU A 97 0.65 -7.19 -4.78
CA LEU A 97 1.39 -8.45 -4.76
C LEU A 97 1.27 -9.15 -3.40
N ARG A 98 1.55 -8.44 -2.30
CA ARG A 98 1.46 -9.02 -0.95
C ARG A 98 0.03 -9.41 -0.59
N ALA A 99 -0.96 -8.62 -0.98
CA ALA A 99 -2.37 -8.94 -0.74
C ALA A 99 -2.77 -10.28 -1.40
N ILE A 100 -2.38 -10.48 -2.65
CA ILE A 100 -2.63 -11.73 -3.39
C ILE A 100 -1.90 -12.90 -2.73
N GLU A 101 -0.61 -12.73 -2.42
CA GLU A 101 0.19 -13.76 -1.75
C GLU A 101 -0.36 -14.13 -0.36
N MET A 102 -0.88 -13.17 0.38
CA MET A 102 -1.46 -13.40 1.72
C MET A 102 -2.93 -13.84 1.65
N GLN A 103 -3.56 -13.77 0.49
CA GLN A 103 -4.99 -14.09 0.32
C GLN A 103 -5.88 -13.26 1.26
N VAL A 104 -5.64 -11.94 1.29
CA VAL A 104 -6.38 -11.04 2.18
C VAL A 104 -7.83 -10.84 1.73
N ASP A 105 -8.70 -10.53 2.67
CA ASP A 105 -10.10 -10.18 2.42
C ASP A 105 -10.21 -8.76 1.84
N ALA A 106 -9.26 -7.87 2.14
CA ALA A 106 -9.30 -6.48 1.73
C ALA A 106 -7.92 -5.84 1.65
N ILE A 107 -7.79 -4.85 0.75
CA ILE A 107 -6.71 -3.85 0.74
C ILE A 107 -7.28 -2.52 1.23
N LEU A 108 -6.75 -2.00 2.33
CA LEU A 108 -7.11 -0.69 2.87
C LEU A 108 -6.04 0.33 2.47
N MET A 109 -6.36 1.19 1.51
CA MET A 109 -5.45 2.21 0.98
C MET A 109 -5.69 3.55 1.68
N ALA A 110 -4.94 3.80 2.73
CA ALA A 110 -4.92 5.08 3.42
C ALA A 110 -4.06 6.08 2.64
N LYS A 111 -4.68 7.14 2.11
CA LYS A 111 -4.04 8.14 1.24
C LYS A 111 -4.27 9.57 1.75
N ASN A 112 -3.63 10.55 1.11
CA ASN A 112 -3.86 11.98 1.37
C ASN A 112 -5.09 12.52 0.63
N ILE A 113 -5.94 11.66 0.09
CA ILE A 113 -7.21 11.97 -0.56
C ILE A 113 -8.26 11.01 -0.01
N ASP A 114 -9.43 11.51 0.22
CA ASP A 114 -10.52 10.79 0.91
C ASP A 114 -11.21 9.70 0.06
N GLY A 115 -10.82 9.55 -1.21
CA GLY A 115 -11.31 8.48 -2.08
C GLY A 115 -10.98 8.72 -3.54
N VAL A 116 -11.68 8.03 -4.44
CA VAL A 116 -11.55 8.16 -5.89
C VAL A 116 -12.61 9.11 -6.42
N TYR A 117 -12.21 10.07 -7.24
CA TYR A 117 -13.08 11.07 -7.83
C TYR A 117 -13.25 10.86 -9.33
N THR A 118 -14.33 11.42 -9.89
CA THR A 118 -14.59 11.42 -11.34
C THR A 118 -13.56 12.20 -12.13
N ALA A 119 -12.88 13.17 -11.50
CA ALA A 119 -11.78 13.97 -12.01
C ALA A 119 -10.89 14.40 -10.84
N ASP A 120 -9.78 15.10 -11.10
CA ASP A 120 -8.92 15.67 -10.06
C ASP A 120 -9.66 16.81 -9.32
N PRO A 121 -10.04 16.64 -8.03
CA PRO A 121 -10.82 17.64 -7.33
C PRO A 121 -10.09 18.97 -7.09
N HIS A 122 -8.75 18.98 -7.22
CA HIS A 122 -7.95 20.21 -7.16
C HIS A 122 -7.98 21.02 -8.46
N LYS A 123 -8.45 20.41 -9.57
CA LYS A 123 -8.48 21.03 -10.90
C LYS A 123 -9.90 21.23 -11.41
N ASP A 124 -10.79 20.33 -11.05
CA ASP A 124 -12.19 20.36 -11.48
C ASP A 124 -13.12 20.47 -10.26
N PRO A 125 -13.77 21.64 -10.07
CA PRO A 125 -14.71 21.84 -8.98
C PRO A 125 -15.99 20.98 -9.07
N ASN A 126 -16.25 20.35 -10.22
CA ASN A 126 -17.37 19.45 -10.42
C ASN A 126 -16.98 17.98 -10.17
N ALA A 127 -15.74 17.71 -9.79
CA ALA A 127 -15.30 16.35 -9.44
C ALA A 127 -16.13 15.84 -8.26
N THR A 128 -16.73 14.67 -8.43
CA THR A 128 -17.56 14.01 -7.40
C THR A 128 -16.88 12.74 -6.89
N LEU A 129 -16.98 12.51 -5.59
CA LEU A 129 -16.48 11.29 -4.96
C LEU A 129 -17.30 10.09 -5.42
N ILE A 130 -16.63 9.06 -5.88
CA ILE A 130 -17.22 7.78 -6.26
C ILE A 130 -17.25 6.89 -5.01
N LYS A 131 -18.42 6.49 -4.55
CA LYS A 131 -18.57 5.68 -3.35
C LYS A 131 -18.30 4.20 -3.60
N ASP A 132 -18.76 3.70 -4.75
CA ASP A 132 -18.71 2.29 -5.12
C ASP A 132 -18.44 2.16 -6.61
N ILE A 133 -17.54 1.23 -7.01
CA ILE A 133 -17.18 1.03 -8.40
C ILE A 133 -16.53 -0.35 -8.59
N THR A 134 -16.82 -1.00 -9.71
CA THR A 134 -16.14 -2.24 -10.09
C THR A 134 -14.75 -1.97 -10.69
N TYR A 135 -13.86 -2.99 -10.65
CA TYR A 135 -12.57 -2.91 -11.34
C TYR A 135 -12.76 -2.58 -12.84
N GLN A 136 -13.75 -3.21 -13.47
CA GLN A 136 -14.01 -2.99 -14.88
C GLN A 136 -14.42 -1.57 -15.20
N GLU A 137 -15.34 -0.99 -14.43
CA GLU A 137 -15.77 0.40 -14.62
C GLU A 137 -14.65 1.40 -14.36
N ALA A 138 -13.83 1.17 -13.32
CA ALA A 138 -12.68 2.03 -13.01
C ALA A 138 -11.65 2.03 -14.15
N LEU A 139 -11.39 0.86 -14.75
CA LEU A 139 -10.54 0.73 -15.93
C LEU A 139 -11.13 1.47 -17.15
N GLN A 140 -12.41 1.24 -17.46
CA GLN A 140 -13.09 1.89 -18.59
C GLN A 140 -13.09 3.42 -18.47
N LYS A 141 -13.27 3.94 -17.25
CA LYS A 141 -13.27 5.37 -16.95
C LYS A 141 -11.85 5.96 -16.80
N GLY A 142 -10.81 5.14 -16.85
CA GLY A 142 -9.42 5.57 -16.68
C GLY A 142 -9.12 6.19 -15.32
N LEU A 143 -9.81 5.77 -14.27
CA LEU A 143 -9.69 6.34 -12.94
C LEU A 143 -8.37 5.90 -12.27
N LYS A 144 -7.75 6.84 -11.55
CA LYS A 144 -6.49 6.59 -10.83
C LYS A 144 -6.75 6.17 -9.38
N VAL A 145 -7.13 4.92 -9.19
CA VAL A 145 -7.29 4.32 -7.85
C VAL A 145 -5.91 4.08 -7.21
N MET A 146 -5.06 3.39 -7.93
CA MET A 146 -3.66 3.07 -7.65
C MET A 146 -2.87 3.13 -8.96
N ASP A 147 -1.60 2.77 -8.99
CA ASP A 147 -0.91 2.67 -10.26
C ASP A 147 -1.48 1.53 -11.14
N ALA A 148 -1.24 1.64 -12.46
CA ALA A 148 -1.88 0.73 -13.43
C ALA A 148 -1.50 -0.74 -13.21
N ALA A 149 -0.24 -1.03 -12.82
CA ALA A 149 0.23 -2.38 -12.58
C ALA A 149 -0.43 -2.99 -11.35
N ALA A 150 -0.50 -2.24 -10.24
CA ALA A 150 -1.19 -2.65 -9.03
C ALA A 150 -2.67 -2.93 -9.28
N PHE A 151 -3.32 -2.04 -10.04
CA PHE A 151 -4.73 -2.16 -10.34
C PHE A 151 -5.04 -3.39 -11.20
N ALA A 152 -4.22 -3.64 -12.24
CA ALA A 152 -4.34 -4.82 -13.08
C ALA A 152 -4.17 -6.11 -12.28
N LEU A 153 -3.15 -6.16 -11.40
CA LEU A 153 -2.93 -7.32 -10.51
C LEU A 153 -4.16 -7.60 -9.63
N CYS A 154 -4.74 -6.57 -9.02
CA CYS A 154 -5.93 -6.73 -8.18
C CYS A 154 -7.14 -7.23 -8.99
N ALA A 155 -7.37 -6.66 -10.18
CA ALA A 155 -8.48 -7.02 -11.04
C ALA A 155 -8.35 -8.47 -11.57
N GLU A 156 -7.18 -8.85 -12.09
CA GLU A 156 -6.91 -10.19 -12.64
C GLU A 156 -7.01 -11.28 -11.57
N ASN A 157 -6.53 -11.01 -10.35
CA ASN A 157 -6.56 -11.96 -9.25
C ASN A 157 -7.83 -11.83 -8.38
N ARG A 158 -8.78 -11.00 -8.79
CA ARG A 158 -10.07 -10.81 -8.12
C ARG A 158 -9.93 -10.55 -6.63
N VAL A 159 -9.03 -9.61 -6.26
CA VAL A 159 -8.92 -9.18 -4.85
C VAL A 159 -10.31 -8.72 -4.40
N PRO A 160 -10.85 -9.28 -3.30
CA PRO A 160 -12.28 -9.10 -2.99
C PRO A 160 -12.68 -7.65 -2.78
N MET A 161 -11.77 -6.84 -2.20
CA MET A 161 -12.03 -5.45 -1.88
C MET A 161 -10.76 -4.61 -1.90
N VAL A 162 -10.84 -3.43 -2.52
CA VAL A 162 -9.91 -2.32 -2.28
C VAL A 162 -10.70 -1.13 -1.76
N ARG A 163 -10.36 -0.64 -0.57
CA ARG A 163 -10.97 0.54 0.03
C ARG A 163 -9.96 1.69 0.01
N VAL A 164 -10.31 2.79 -0.64
CA VAL A 164 -9.49 4.01 -0.69
C VAL A 164 -10.11 5.05 0.23
N PHE A 165 -9.37 5.57 1.20
CA PHE A 165 -9.85 6.56 2.15
C PHE A 165 -8.73 7.50 2.61
N GLY A 166 -9.11 8.66 3.14
CA GLY A 166 -8.19 9.66 3.68
C GLY A 166 -7.64 9.28 5.05
N LEU A 167 -6.35 9.51 5.28
CA LEU A 167 -5.66 9.31 6.56
C LEU A 167 -5.18 10.66 7.16
N ASP A 168 -5.84 11.74 6.84
CA ASP A 168 -5.65 13.05 7.48
C ASP A 168 -6.04 13.01 8.97
N VAL A 169 -6.99 12.16 9.32
CA VAL A 169 -7.40 11.83 10.68
C VAL A 169 -7.12 10.34 10.92
N PRO A 170 -6.21 9.97 11.86
CA PRO A 170 -5.82 8.57 12.10
C PRO A 170 -7.00 7.65 12.46
N GLU A 171 -8.01 8.17 13.12
CA GLU A 171 -9.24 7.47 13.53
C GLU A 171 -10.06 6.97 12.35
N ASN A 172 -9.85 7.51 11.16
CA ASN A 172 -10.49 7.05 9.92
C ASN A 172 -10.20 5.57 9.64
N LEU A 173 -9.00 5.08 9.99
CA LEU A 173 -8.69 3.66 9.87
C LEU A 173 -9.60 2.80 10.74
N ILE A 174 -9.84 3.21 11.98
CA ILE A 174 -10.75 2.50 12.91
C ILE A 174 -12.16 2.51 12.34
N SER A 175 -12.64 3.68 11.91
CA SER A 175 -13.98 3.83 11.32
C SER A 175 -14.18 2.92 10.11
N VAL A 176 -13.18 2.81 9.23
CA VAL A 176 -13.23 1.92 8.06
C VAL A 176 -13.26 0.44 8.49
N LEU A 177 -12.49 0.05 9.50
CA LEU A 177 -12.49 -1.32 10.04
C LEU A 177 -13.83 -1.67 10.72
N GLU A 178 -14.51 -0.69 11.31
CA GLU A 178 -15.83 -0.83 11.92
C GLU A 178 -16.99 -0.80 10.91
N GLY A 179 -16.68 -0.70 9.60
CA GLY A 179 -17.67 -0.79 8.53
C GLY A 179 -18.28 0.54 8.08
N SER A 180 -17.64 1.69 8.40
CA SER A 180 -18.03 2.99 7.84
C SER A 180 -18.05 2.96 6.30
N ASP A 181 -18.93 3.72 5.67
CA ASP A 181 -19.01 3.92 4.21
C ASP A 181 -18.00 4.95 3.67
N MET A 182 -17.04 5.37 4.49
CA MET A 182 -16.02 6.37 4.15
C MET A 182 -15.19 5.95 2.94
N GLY A 183 -14.89 6.91 2.06
CA GLY A 183 -14.02 6.72 0.91
C GLY A 183 -14.69 6.02 -0.27
N THR A 184 -13.89 5.31 -1.07
CA THR A 184 -14.32 4.57 -2.26
C THR A 184 -14.12 3.07 -2.07
N PHE A 185 -15.14 2.30 -2.37
CA PHE A 185 -15.11 0.85 -2.41
C PHE A 185 -14.91 0.37 -3.86
N VAL A 186 -13.86 -0.43 -4.10
CA VAL A 186 -13.56 -1.02 -5.42
C VAL A 186 -13.61 -2.54 -5.29
N HIS A 187 -14.32 -3.21 -6.20
CA HIS A 187 -14.57 -4.65 -6.11
C HIS A 187 -14.64 -5.32 -7.50
N PRO A 188 -14.66 -6.65 -7.60
CA PRO A 188 -14.85 -7.40 -8.85
C PRO A 188 -16.15 -7.11 -9.58
#